data_1114994f8c007bf5ea77ad711bb7d5ba
#
_entry.id   1114994f8c007bf5ea77ad711bb7d5ba
#
_cell.length_a   1.000
_cell.length_b   1.000
_cell.length_c   1.000
_cell.angle_alpha   90.00
_cell.angle_beta   90.00
_cell.angle_gamma   90.00
#
_symmetry.space_group_name_H-M   'P 1'
#
loop_
_entity.id
_entity.type
_entity.pdbx_description
1 polymer ?
#
loop_
_entity_poly.entity_id
_entity_poly.type
_entity_poly.pdbx_seq_one_letter_code
_entity_poly.pdbx_strand_id
1 'polypeptide(L)'
;MNNLIDQPTKGDIKQALQHLAKGIKGLDKTYEQAMERINDQGSHVRELAEHILGWIIHAKRPLSTVELQHALGVRTRTTKLDEDYLPSIRVLRSVCAGLVATDEQSGIVRLVHYTTQQYFERTWYSWFPNAQTYITDICVTYLSFDVFKTGFC
;
A
#
# COMPACT_ATOMS: atom_id res chain seq x y z
N MET A 1 28.99 -33.86 30.70
CA MET A 1 27.73 -33.74 29.97
C MET A 1 27.93 -32.85 28.76
N ASN A 2 28.15 -33.43 27.61
CA ASN A 2 28.39 -32.67 26.36
C ASN A 2 27.03 -32.26 25.76
N ASN A 3 26.71 -30.97 25.88
CA ASN A 3 25.68 -30.37 25.04
C ASN A 3 26.27 -30.22 23.64
N LEU A 4 26.16 -31.26 22.82
CA LEU A 4 26.21 -31.16 21.36
C LEU A 4 24.97 -30.36 20.97
N ILE A 5 25.15 -29.06 20.76
CA ILE A 5 24.16 -28.22 20.07
C ILE A 5 24.04 -28.84 18.68
N ASP A 6 22.88 -29.44 18.42
CA ASP A 6 22.51 -30.01 17.13
C ASP A 6 22.51 -28.91 16.09
N GLN A 7 23.65 -28.71 15.43
CA GLN A 7 23.74 -27.74 14.34
C GLN A 7 23.04 -28.35 13.13
N PRO A 8 22.10 -27.65 12.51
CA PRO A 8 21.35 -28.18 11.36
C PRO A 8 22.33 -28.54 10.24
N THR A 9 22.14 -29.71 9.66
CA THR A 9 22.95 -30.15 8.54
C THR A 9 22.65 -29.31 7.29
N LYS A 10 23.56 -29.33 6.30
CA LYS A 10 23.30 -28.69 4.99
C LYS A 10 22.02 -29.19 4.34
N GLY A 11 21.63 -30.45 4.59
CA GLY A 11 20.38 -31.05 4.13
C GLY A 11 19.15 -30.41 4.79
N ASP A 12 19.22 -30.23 6.13
CA ASP A 12 18.13 -29.60 6.89
C ASP A 12 17.91 -28.16 6.46
N ILE A 13 19.00 -27.42 6.25
CA ILE A 13 18.94 -26.04 5.77
C ILE A 13 18.31 -25.99 4.36
N LYS A 14 18.70 -26.87 3.47
CA LYS A 14 18.15 -26.94 2.10
C LYS A 14 16.66 -27.27 2.11
N GLN A 15 16.25 -28.20 2.96
CA GLN A 15 14.84 -28.57 3.12
C GLN A 15 14.01 -27.43 3.70
N ALA A 16 14.52 -26.76 4.73
CA ALA A 16 13.88 -25.58 5.31
C ALA A 16 13.70 -24.43 4.29
N LEU A 17 14.74 -24.17 3.46
CA LEU A 17 14.68 -23.19 2.38
C LEU A 17 13.63 -23.54 1.31
N GLN A 18 13.49 -24.84 0.98
CA GLN A 18 12.46 -25.30 0.03
C GLN A 18 11.05 -25.11 0.60
N HIS A 19 10.84 -25.37 1.90
CA HIS A 19 9.57 -25.15 2.56
C HIS A 19 9.22 -23.65 2.64
N LEU A 20 10.19 -22.80 2.94
CA LEU A 20 10.02 -21.34 2.92
C LEU A 20 9.65 -20.84 1.52
N ALA A 21 10.34 -21.32 0.48
CA ALA A 21 10.05 -20.94 -0.89
C ALA A 21 8.64 -21.37 -1.35
N LYS A 22 8.16 -22.54 -0.91
CA LYS A 22 6.78 -22.97 -1.16
C LYS A 22 5.76 -22.09 -0.41
N GLY A 23 6.07 -21.72 0.86
CA GLY A 23 5.23 -20.81 1.64
C GLY A 23 5.10 -19.46 0.99
N ILE A 24 6.20 -18.85 0.53
CA ILE A 24 6.22 -17.57 -0.18
C ILE A 24 5.37 -17.63 -1.45
N LYS A 25 5.52 -18.67 -2.27
CA LYS A 25 4.71 -18.86 -3.49
C LYS A 25 3.21 -18.99 -3.20
N GLY A 26 2.85 -19.62 -2.09
CA GLY A 26 1.47 -19.72 -1.65
C GLY A 26 0.88 -18.36 -1.26
N LEU A 27 1.67 -17.53 -0.57
CA LEU A 27 1.29 -16.16 -0.21
C LEU A 27 1.19 -15.26 -1.45
N ASP A 28 2.13 -15.35 -2.38
CA ASP A 28 2.09 -14.58 -3.62
C ASP A 28 0.79 -14.85 -4.39
N LYS A 29 0.38 -16.11 -4.50
CA LYS A 29 -0.90 -16.48 -5.13
C LYS A 29 -2.10 -15.87 -4.41
N THR A 30 -2.08 -15.79 -3.09
CA THR A 30 -3.14 -15.16 -2.29
C THR A 30 -3.22 -13.67 -2.60
N TYR A 31 -2.09 -12.99 -2.74
CA TYR A 31 -2.04 -11.58 -3.07
C TYR A 31 -2.45 -11.31 -4.53
N GLU A 32 -2.07 -12.16 -5.47
CA GLU A 32 -2.55 -12.13 -6.86
C GLU A 32 -4.08 -12.23 -6.91
N GLN A 33 -4.68 -13.17 -6.19
CA GLN A 33 -6.14 -13.30 -6.12
C GLN A 33 -6.84 -12.09 -5.48
N ALA A 34 -6.18 -11.42 -4.53
CA ALA A 34 -6.70 -10.18 -3.98
C ALA A 34 -6.66 -9.04 -5.01
N MET A 35 -5.58 -8.94 -5.79
CA MET A 35 -5.45 -7.96 -6.87
C MET A 35 -6.43 -8.25 -8.02
N GLU A 36 -6.65 -9.51 -8.37
CA GLU A 36 -7.68 -9.90 -9.34
C GLU A 36 -9.08 -9.43 -8.88
N ARG A 37 -9.43 -9.65 -7.61
CA ARG A 37 -10.68 -9.14 -7.02
C ARG A 37 -10.78 -7.62 -7.08
N ILE A 38 -9.68 -6.90 -6.89
CA ILE A 38 -9.65 -5.44 -7.05
C ILE A 38 -9.91 -5.07 -8.51
N ASN A 39 -9.29 -5.77 -9.45
CA ASN A 39 -9.45 -5.51 -10.88
C ASN A 39 -10.87 -5.81 -11.40
N ASP A 40 -11.56 -6.76 -10.78
CA ASP A 40 -12.96 -7.11 -11.11
C ASP A 40 -13.98 -6.11 -10.57
N GLN A 41 -13.58 -5.16 -9.74
CA GLN A 41 -14.44 -4.08 -9.26
C GLN A 41 -14.71 -3.05 -10.36
N GLY A 42 -15.75 -2.25 -10.18
CA GLY A 42 -16.03 -1.14 -11.10
C GLY A 42 -14.84 -0.18 -11.23
N SER A 43 -14.66 0.43 -12.39
CA SER A 43 -13.47 1.23 -12.75
C SER A 43 -13.06 2.26 -11.68
N HIS A 44 -14.00 3.00 -11.12
CA HIS A 44 -13.73 3.99 -10.06
C HIS A 44 -13.24 3.37 -8.76
N VAL A 45 -13.79 2.22 -8.39
CA VAL A 45 -13.42 1.52 -7.15
C VAL A 45 -12.02 0.92 -7.30
N ARG A 46 -11.74 0.33 -8.45
CA ARG A 46 -10.42 -0.19 -8.80
C ARG A 46 -9.37 0.92 -8.78
N GLU A 47 -9.61 2.03 -9.47
CA GLU A 47 -8.72 3.18 -9.51
C GLU A 47 -8.41 3.71 -8.11
N LEU A 48 -9.43 3.82 -7.25
CA LEU A 48 -9.25 4.23 -5.86
C LEU A 48 -8.37 3.25 -5.09
N ALA A 49 -8.57 1.93 -5.26
CA ALA A 49 -7.74 0.92 -4.62
C ALA A 49 -6.27 0.98 -5.09
N GLU A 50 -6.05 1.15 -6.39
CA GLU A 50 -4.71 1.32 -6.97
C GLU A 50 -4.01 2.57 -6.40
N HIS A 51 -4.72 3.67 -6.26
CA HIS A 51 -4.19 4.90 -5.65
C HIS A 51 -3.83 4.70 -4.18
N ILE A 52 -4.70 4.06 -3.40
CA ILE A 52 -4.45 3.75 -1.98
C ILE A 52 -3.20 2.89 -1.83
N LEU A 53 -3.12 1.77 -2.57
CA LEU A 53 -1.98 0.87 -2.53
C LEU A 53 -0.70 1.58 -3.01
N GLY A 54 -0.79 2.37 -4.08
CA GLY A 54 0.31 3.17 -4.59
C GLY A 54 0.88 4.11 -3.53
N TRP A 55 0.04 4.85 -2.82
CA TRP A 55 0.47 5.72 -1.73
C TRP A 55 1.15 4.97 -0.60
N ILE A 56 0.57 3.86 -0.13
CA ILE A 56 1.12 3.08 0.99
C ILE A 56 2.49 2.49 0.63
N ILE A 57 2.64 1.99 -0.60
CA ILE A 57 3.87 1.31 -1.05
C ILE A 57 5.00 2.30 -1.30
N HIS A 58 4.71 3.47 -1.86
CA HIS A 58 5.72 4.46 -2.25
C HIS A 58 6.00 5.51 -1.18
N ALA A 59 5.19 5.62 -0.13
CA ALA A 59 5.41 6.56 0.95
C ALA A 59 6.73 6.26 1.68
N LYS A 60 7.51 7.32 1.98
CA LYS A 60 8.78 7.20 2.70
C LYS A 60 8.63 6.95 4.19
N ARG A 61 7.43 7.16 4.72
CA ARG A 61 7.03 6.85 6.10
C ARG A 61 5.58 6.37 6.11
N PRO A 62 5.15 5.68 7.16
CA PRO A 62 3.74 5.35 7.33
C PRO A 62 2.85 6.60 7.27
N LEU A 63 1.75 6.51 6.54
CA LEU A 63 0.76 7.58 6.42
C LEU A 63 -0.34 7.42 7.47
N SER A 64 -0.82 8.54 8.00
CA SER A 64 -2.08 8.54 8.75
C SER A 64 -3.28 8.43 7.81
N THR A 65 -4.41 8.01 8.34
CA THR A 65 -5.68 7.98 7.59
C THR A 65 -6.04 9.36 7.02
N VAL A 66 -5.81 10.42 7.79
CA VAL A 66 -6.09 11.80 7.38
C VAL A 66 -5.17 12.21 6.22
N GLU A 67 -3.87 11.93 6.31
CA GLU A 67 -2.92 12.23 5.22
C GLU A 67 -3.30 11.50 3.94
N LEU A 68 -3.65 10.22 4.03
CA LEU A 68 -4.07 9.43 2.88
C LEU A 68 -5.40 9.95 2.30
N GLN A 69 -6.39 10.27 3.14
CA GLN A 69 -7.65 10.88 2.68
C GLN A 69 -7.41 12.18 1.92
N HIS A 70 -6.58 13.06 2.46
CA HIS A 70 -6.23 14.32 1.80
C HIS A 70 -5.53 14.07 0.46
N ALA A 71 -4.55 13.17 0.41
CA ALA A 71 -3.86 12.80 -0.82
C ALA A 71 -4.83 12.29 -1.91
N LEU A 72 -5.82 11.48 -1.52
CA LEU A 72 -6.83 10.95 -2.43
C LEU A 72 -7.90 11.99 -2.82
N GLY A 73 -8.12 13.00 -1.98
CA GLY A 73 -9.08 14.09 -2.24
C GLY A 73 -8.51 15.20 -3.13
N VAL A 74 -7.20 15.25 -3.32
CA VAL A 74 -6.59 16.25 -4.23
C VAL A 74 -6.96 15.93 -5.67
N ARG A 75 -7.50 16.92 -6.35
CA ARG A 75 -7.81 16.86 -7.78
C ARG A 75 -6.91 17.77 -8.58
N THR A 76 -6.39 17.29 -9.70
CA THR A 76 -5.59 18.11 -10.62
C THR A 76 -6.40 19.31 -11.11
N ARG A 77 -5.74 20.46 -11.24
CA ARG A 77 -6.33 21.74 -11.66
C ARG A 77 -7.28 22.38 -10.65
N THR A 78 -7.21 22.01 -9.38
CA THR A 78 -7.88 22.74 -8.29
C THR A 78 -6.86 23.56 -7.50
N THR A 79 -7.34 24.59 -6.81
CA THR A 79 -6.51 25.52 -6.01
C THR A 79 -6.70 25.32 -4.50
N LYS A 80 -7.58 24.41 -4.12
CA LYS A 80 -7.87 24.06 -2.72
C LYS A 80 -8.34 22.61 -2.62
N LEU A 81 -8.21 22.06 -1.43
CA LEU A 81 -8.81 20.79 -1.08
C LEU A 81 -10.33 20.96 -0.94
N ASP A 82 -11.08 20.03 -1.47
CA ASP A 82 -12.53 19.96 -1.31
C ASP A 82 -12.87 18.74 -0.45
N GLU A 83 -13.43 18.99 0.72
CA GLU A 83 -13.73 17.95 1.71
C GLU A 83 -14.80 16.95 1.23
N ASP A 84 -15.65 17.35 0.29
CA ASP A 84 -16.67 16.47 -0.29
C ASP A 84 -16.08 15.31 -1.09
N TYR A 85 -14.82 15.41 -1.49
CA TYR A 85 -14.10 14.37 -2.22
C TYR A 85 -13.20 13.48 -1.36
N LEU A 86 -13.22 13.66 -0.03
CA LEU A 86 -12.44 12.82 0.86
C LEU A 86 -13.12 11.45 1.05
N PRO A 87 -12.45 10.35 0.68
CA PRO A 87 -13.03 9.03 0.90
C PRO A 87 -13.09 8.70 2.39
N SER A 88 -14.14 8.07 2.85
CA SER A 88 -14.23 7.64 4.25
C SER A 88 -13.24 6.51 4.56
N ILE A 89 -12.81 6.40 5.82
CA ILE A 89 -11.91 5.34 6.29
C ILE A 89 -12.49 3.95 5.98
N ARG A 90 -13.80 3.81 6.07
CA ARG A 90 -14.49 2.54 5.76
C ARG A 90 -14.34 2.17 4.30
N VAL A 91 -14.41 3.13 3.39
CA VAL A 91 -14.16 2.93 1.95
C VAL A 91 -12.70 2.55 1.71
N LEU A 92 -11.73 3.25 2.32
CA LEU A 92 -10.30 2.95 2.17
C LEU A 92 -9.99 1.46 2.46
N ARG A 93 -10.63 0.89 3.47
CA ARG A 93 -10.43 -0.52 3.85
C ARG A 93 -11.14 -1.48 2.91
N SER A 94 -12.38 -1.16 2.51
CA SER A 94 -13.24 -2.08 1.76
C SER A 94 -12.78 -2.31 0.32
N VAL A 95 -12.26 -1.26 -0.33
CA VAL A 95 -11.88 -1.33 -1.76
C VAL A 95 -10.61 -2.13 -2.02
N CYS A 96 -9.76 -2.30 -1.00
CA CYS A 96 -8.44 -2.94 -1.12
C CYS A 96 -8.46 -4.46 -0.86
N ALA A 97 -9.61 -5.13 -0.94
CA ALA A 97 -9.77 -6.58 -0.84
C ALA A 97 -9.04 -7.20 0.37
N GLY A 98 -8.97 -6.50 1.50
CA GLY A 98 -8.33 -6.96 2.73
C GLY A 98 -6.81 -6.77 2.79
N LEU A 99 -6.19 -6.12 1.80
CA LEU A 99 -4.74 -5.88 1.78
C LEU A 99 -4.28 -4.73 2.68
N VAL A 100 -5.21 -3.87 3.11
CA VAL A 100 -4.94 -2.66 3.90
C VAL A 100 -5.60 -2.74 5.26
N ALA A 101 -4.87 -2.37 6.30
CA ALA A 101 -5.34 -2.24 7.67
C ALA A 101 -5.10 -0.82 8.18
N THR A 102 -5.92 -0.39 9.12
CA THR A 102 -5.74 0.86 9.87
C THR A 102 -5.60 0.53 11.34
N ASP A 103 -4.60 1.08 11.97
CA ASP A 103 -4.45 1.02 13.41
C ASP A 103 -5.36 2.07 14.06
N GLU A 104 -6.31 1.63 14.89
CA GLU A 104 -7.31 2.52 15.48
C GLU A 104 -6.73 3.48 16.54
N GLN A 105 -5.61 3.10 17.17
CA GLN A 105 -4.98 3.92 18.20
C GLN A 105 -4.08 5.01 17.59
N SER A 106 -3.24 4.62 16.63
CA SER A 106 -2.30 5.55 15.98
C SER A 106 -2.89 6.26 14.76
N GLY A 107 -4.00 5.77 14.20
CA GLY A 107 -4.56 6.25 12.94
C GLY A 107 -3.71 5.95 11.72
N ILE A 108 -2.70 5.08 11.84
CA ILE A 108 -1.78 4.74 10.76
C ILE A 108 -2.41 3.73 9.81
N VAL A 109 -2.23 3.98 8.51
CA VAL A 109 -2.62 3.05 7.43
C VAL A 109 -1.41 2.23 7.01
N ARG A 110 -1.59 0.92 6.86
CA ARG A 110 -0.51 0.01 6.47
C ARG A 110 -1.04 -1.19 5.71
N LEU A 111 -0.16 -1.91 5.04
CA LEU A 111 -0.48 -3.24 4.52
C LEU A 111 -0.68 -4.23 5.69
N VAL A 112 -1.55 -5.22 5.52
CA VAL A 112 -1.95 -6.15 6.60
C VAL A 112 -0.76 -6.94 7.15
N HIS A 113 0.21 -7.31 6.30
CA HIS A 113 1.40 -8.06 6.66
C HIS A 113 2.65 -7.53 5.96
N TYR A 114 3.82 -7.73 6.57
CA TYR A 114 5.09 -7.38 5.93
C TYR A 114 5.35 -8.17 4.64
N THR A 115 4.83 -9.40 4.53
CA THR A 115 4.91 -10.21 3.31
C THR A 115 4.12 -9.62 2.15
N THR A 116 3.05 -8.87 2.44
CA THR A 116 2.31 -8.08 1.44
C THR A 116 3.20 -6.96 0.90
N GLN A 117 3.93 -6.28 1.79
CA GLN A 117 4.91 -5.26 1.39
C GLN A 117 5.97 -5.85 0.47
N GLN A 118 6.58 -6.97 0.85
CA GLN A 118 7.59 -7.67 0.04
C GLN A 118 7.04 -8.12 -1.32
N TYR A 119 5.79 -8.55 -1.38
CA TYR A 119 5.13 -8.90 -2.63
C TYR A 119 5.04 -7.69 -3.56
N PHE A 120 4.54 -6.56 -3.06
CA PHE A 120 4.39 -5.35 -3.87
C PHE A 120 5.72 -4.70 -4.24
N GLU A 121 6.75 -4.76 -3.40
CA GLU A 121 8.10 -4.29 -3.75
C GLU A 121 8.62 -4.95 -5.03
N ARG A 122 8.21 -6.19 -5.31
CA ARG A 122 8.59 -6.95 -6.51
C ARG A 122 7.62 -6.82 -7.68
N THR A 123 6.36 -6.42 -7.44
CA THR A 123 5.28 -6.58 -8.43
C THR A 123 4.46 -5.32 -8.71
N TRP A 124 4.65 -4.24 -7.97
CA TRP A 124 3.82 -3.02 -8.08
C TRP A 124 3.74 -2.46 -9.51
N TYR A 125 4.84 -2.50 -10.24
CA TYR A 125 4.93 -2.00 -11.62
C TYR A 125 4.02 -2.75 -12.60
N SER A 126 3.66 -3.99 -12.29
CA SER A 126 2.73 -4.79 -13.09
C SER A 126 1.27 -4.43 -12.78
N TRP A 127 0.97 -4.09 -11.53
CA TRP A 127 -0.38 -3.82 -11.07
C TRP A 127 -0.80 -2.37 -11.28
N PHE A 128 0.08 -1.43 -10.97
CA PHE A 128 -0.19 0.01 -11.07
C PHE A 128 1.04 0.79 -11.55
N PRO A 129 1.41 0.64 -12.83
CA PRO A 129 2.64 1.22 -13.40
C PRO A 129 2.70 2.75 -13.33
N ASN A 130 1.55 3.41 -13.25
CA ASN A 130 1.44 4.88 -13.22
C ASN A 130 1.43 5.47 -11.79
N ALA A 131 1.58 4.63 -10.74
CA ALA A 131 1.45 5.08 -9.36
C ALA A 131 2.40 6.24 -9.01
N GLN A 132 3.65 6.17 -9.41
CA GLN A 132 4.65 7.22 -9.11
C GLN A 132 4.34 8.53 -9.82
N THR A 133 3.90 8.49 -11.07
CA THR A 133 3.46 9.67 -11.82
C THR A 133 2.26 10.30 -11.16
N TYR A 134 1.25 9.50 -10.84
CA TYR A 134 0.06 9.95 -10.11
C TYR A 134 0.43 10.63 -8.78
N ILE A 135 1.26 10.00 -7.95
CA ILE A 135 1.70 10.56 -6.66
C ILE A 135 2.42 11.90 -6.88
N THR A 136 3.29 11.98 -7.87
CA THR A 136 4.01 13.21 -8.20
C THR A 136 3.04 14.33 -8.58
N ASP A 137 2.09 14.06 -9.46
CA ASP A 137 1.07 15.02 -9.90
C ASP A 137 0.22 15.53 -8.72
N ILE A 138 -0.17 14.63 -7.83
CA ILE A 138 -0.91 15.00 -6.62
C ILE A 138 -0.08 15.86 -5.67
N CYS A 139 1.19 15.51 -5.44
CA CYS A 139 2.09 16.29 -4.59
C CYS A 139 2.31 17.70 -5.17
N VAL A 140 2.57 17.81 -6.46
CA VAL A 140 2.77 19.11 -7.14
C VAL A 140 1.49 19.93 -7.09
N THR A 141 0.33 19.33 -7.34
CA THR A 141 -0.97 20.01 -7.27
C THR A 141 -1.23 20.52 -5.83
N TYR A 142 -1.02 19.68 -4.84
CA TYR A 142 -1.21 20.07 -3.44
C TYR A 142 -0.33 21.26 -3.04
N LEU A 143 0.96 21.21 -3.39
CA LEU A 143 1.90 22.31 -3.10
C LEU A 143 1.57 23.61 -3.86
N SER A 144 0.78 23.54 -4.92
CA SER A 144 0.32 24.71 -5.68
C SER A 144 -0.95 25.36 -5.13
N PHE A 145 -1.54 24.80 -4.07
CA PHE A 145 -2.76 25.35 -3.47
C PHE A 145 -2.56 26.77 -2.94
N ASP A 146 -3.62 27.56 -3.00
CA ASP A 146 -3.58 28.97 -2.63
C ASP A 146 -3.16 29.20 -1.17
N VAL A 147 -3.46 28.23 -0.29
CA VAL A 147 -3.05 28.29 1.12
C VAL A 147 -1.53 28.36 1.29
N PHE A 148 -0.74 27.87 0.33
CA PHE A 148 0.72 27.92 0.37
C PHE A 148 1.30 29.13 -0.35
N LYS A 149 0.50 29.86 -1.13
CA LYS A 149 0.97 31.06 -1.86
C LYS A 149 1.21 32.27 -0.96
N THR A 150 0.58 32.29 0.22
CA THR A 150 0.70 33.40 1.18
C THR A 150 1.93 33.35 2.08
N GLY A 151 2.84 32.41 1.83
CA GLY A 151 4.22 32.51 2.24
C GLY A 151 4.51 32.46 3.73
N PHE A 152 3.82 31.62 4.49
CA PHE A 152 4.26 31.27 5.85
C PHE A 152 4.58 29.77 5.91
N CYS A 153 5.86 29.47 5.79
CA CYS A 153 6.41 28.26 6.37
C CYS A 153 6.77 28.52 7.82
#